data_fe84b0a95ad06fed06bac9c2c32aafcc
#
_entry.id   fe84b0a95ad06fed06bac9c2c32aafcc
#
_cell.length_a   1.000
_cell.length_b   1.000
_cell.length_c   1.000
_cell.angle_alpha   90.00
_cell.angle_beta   90.00
_cell.angle_gamma   90.00
#
_symmetry.space_group_name_H-M   'P 1'
#
loop_
_entity.id
_entity.type
_entity.pdbx_description
1 polymer ?
#
loop_
_entity_poly.entity_id
_entity_poly.type
_entity_poly.pdbx_seq_one_letter_code
_entity_poly.pdbx_strand_id
1 'polypeptide(L)'
;TPWGERHCYVLRDDSERLGRHQRFEPVKSMHVSPFMPMDVNYDWRFRAPDERLTVHMENHRDGNKVFDATLDLQRKPLSGPALAGALASHPFMTGKVLAAIHWQALKLWLKGSPVHDHPNKLDAPKT
;
A
#
# COMPACT_ATOMS: atom_id res chain seq x y z
N THR A 1 7.86 0.81 6.05
CA THR A 1 7.75 2.28 6.16
C THR A 1 9.13 2.90 6.34
N PRO A 2 9.32 4.22 6.10
CA PRO A 2 10.58 4.92 6.35
C PRO A 2 11.04 4.83 7.82
N TRP A 3 10.11 4.59 8.74
CA TRP A 3 10.36 4.44 10.18
C TRP A 3 10.53 2.99 10.64
N GLY A 4 10.60 2.02 9.71
CA GLY A 4 10.74 0.60 10.04
C GLY A 4 9.48 -0.07 10.57
N GLU A 5 8.35 0.61 10.56
CA GLU A 5 7.07 0.04 11.03
C GLU A 5 6.57 -1.07 10.11
N ARG A 6 5.99 -2.10 10.73
CA ARG A 6 5.26 -3.19 10.09
C ARG A 6 3.93 -3.35 10.80
N HIS A 7 2.85 -3.51 10.04
CA HIS A 7 1.53 -3.74 10.58
C HIS A 7 0.80 -4.79 9.73
N CYS A 8 0.07 -5.68 10.39
CA CYS A 8 -0.77 -6.68 9.74
C CYS A 8 -2.24 -6.31 9.94
N TYR A 9 -2.97 -6.14 8.84
CA TYR A 9 -4.41 -6.02 8.86
C TYR A 9 -5.03 -7.41 8.66
N VAL A 10 -5.80 -7.86 9.63
CA VAL A 10 -6.56 -9.11 9.52
C VAL A 10 -7.95 -8.76 9.04
N LEU A 11 -8.24 -9.12 7.80
CA LEU A 11 -9.54 -8.89 7.17
C LEU A 11 -10.35 -10.18 7.27
N ARG A 12 -11.49 -10.13 7.98
CA ARG A 12 -12.41 -11.26 8.08
C ARG A 12 -13.57 -11.03 7.12
N ASP A 13 -13.87 -12.04 6.35
CA ASP A 13 -15.10 -12.10 5.58
C ASP A 13 -16.15 -12.81 6.46
N ASP A 14 -17.02 -12.02 7.09
CA ASP A 14 -18.13 -12.53 7.88
C ASP A 14 -19.36 -12.84 7.01
N SER A 15 -19.26 -12.62 5.70
CA SER A 15 -20.31 -12.98 4.76
C SER A 15 -20.15 -14.45 4.34
N GLU A 16 -21.15 -15.29 4.64
CA GLU A 16 -21.29 -16.65 4.06
C GLU A 16 -21.41 -16.62 2.52
N ARG A 17 -21.38 -15.47 1.93
CA ARG A 17 -21.38 -15.24 0.49
C ARG A 17 -19.94 -15.22 0.02
N LEU A 18 -19.44 -16.33 -0.46
CA LEU A 18 -18.27 -16.46 -1.33
C LEU A 18 -18.44 -15.60 -2.61
N GLY A 19 -18.64 -14.31 -2.43
CA GLY A 19 -18.70 -13.33 -3.51
C GLY A 19 -17.32 -13.12 -4.08
N ARG A 20 -17.19 -13.05 -5.41
CA ARG A 20 -15.92 -12.76 -6.09
C ARG A 20 -15.32 -11.39 -5.73
N HIS A 21 -16.07 -10.54 -5.04
CA HIS A 21 -15.68 -9.19 -4.65
C HIS A 21 -15.97 -8.97 -3.16
N GLN A 22 -14.94 -8.61 -2.42
CA GLN A 22 -15.01 -8.33 -0.99
C GLN A 22 -14.56 -6.89 -0.75
N ARG A 23 -15.25 -6.17 0.14
CA ARG A 23 -14.93 -4.80 0.53
C ARG A 23 -14.66 -4.75 2.02
N PHE A 24 -13.59 -4.06 2.40
CA PHE A 24 -13.18 -3.87 3.78
C PHE A 24 -12.84 -2.40 4.02
N GLU A 25 -13.18 -1.92 5.20
CA GLU A 25 -12.88 -0.55 5.65
C GLU A 25 -12.04 -0.59 6.94
N PRO A 26 -10.78 -1.06 6.87
CA PRO A 26 -9.94 -1.13 8.06
C PRO A 26 -9.54 0.27 8.52
N VAL A 27 -9.46 0.45 9.85
CA VAL A 27 -8.95 1.70 10.43
C VAL A 27 -7.45 1.80 10.16
N LYS A 28 -7.00 2.96 9.70
CA LYS A 28 -5.58 3.20 9.49
C LYS A 28 -4.83 3.22 10.80
N SER A 29 -3.88 2.30 10.97
CA SER A 29 -3.08 2.13 12.18
C SER A 29 -1.57 2.27 11.96
N MET A 30 -1.15 2.54 10.72
CA MET A 30 0.26 2.67 10.37
C MET A 30 0.53 3.95 9.57
N HIS A 31 1.57 4.69 9.92
CA HIS A 31 2.02 5.85 9.16
C HIS A 31 2.90 5.41 7.97
N VAL A 32 2.30 5.32 6.80
CA VAL A 32 2.93 4.74 5.61
C VAL A 32 3.93 5.70 4.95
N SER A 33 3.62 7.00 4.96
CA SER A 33 4.40 8.01 4.24
C SER A 33 4.34 9.36 4.96
N PRO A 34 5.43 10.14 4.97
CA PRO A 34 5.43 11.51 5.51
C PRO A 34 4.44 12.45 4.81
N PHE A 35 4.02 12.11 3.58
CA PHE A 35 3.10 12.92 2.79
C PHE A 35 1.64 12.48 2.91
N MET A 36 1.34 11.49 3.76
CA MET A 36 -0.02 10.97 3.96
C MET A 36 -0.39 11.05 5.45
N PRO A 37 -1.37 11.89 5.83
CA PRO A 37 -1.79 12.03 7.22
C PRO A 37 -2.41 10.73 7.77
N MET A 38 -2.58 10.65 9.09
CA MET A 38 -3.21 9.49 9.74
C MET A 38 -4.73 9.53 9.66
N ASP A 39 -5.34 10.70 9.54
CA ASP A 39 -6.78 10.96 9.50
C ASP A 39 -7.41 10.65 8.13
N VAL A 40 -7.19 9.44 7.64
CA VAL A 40 -7.80 8.95 6.39
C VAL A 40 -8.51 7.62 6.63
N ASN A 41 -9.61 7.43 5.94
CA ASN A 41 -10.38 6.20 5.93
C ASN A 41 -9.94 5.33 4.74
N TYR A 42 -9.79 4.05 4.97
CA TYR A 42 -9.48 3.07 3.93
C TYR A 42 -10.76 2.46 3.37
N ASP A 43 -10.82 2.30 2.04
CA ASP A 43 -11.77 1.46 1.32
C ASP A 43 -10.96 0.46 0.48
N TRP A 44 -10.95 -0.78 0.88
CA TRP A 44 -10.19 -1.83 0.23
C TRP A 44 -11.14 -2.83 -0.42
N ARG A 45 -10.96 -3.05 -1.70
CA ARG A 45 -11.77 -3.95 -2.52
C ARG A 45 -10.89 -5.05 -3.09
N PHE A 46 -11.22 -6.28 -2.77
CA PHE A 46 -10.51 -7.48 -3.21
C PHE A 46 -11.38 -8.25 -4.19
N ARG A 47 -10.76 -8.72 -5.26
CA ARG A 47 -11.30 -9.81 -6.03
C ARG A 47 -10.67 -11.10 -5.51
N ALA A 48 -11.50 -12.12 -5.24
CA ALA A 48 -11.00 -13.42 -4.77
C ALA A 48 -9.91 -13.96 -5.70
N PRO A 49 -8.81 -14.50 -5.15
CA PRO A 49 -7.71 -15.01 -5.94
C PRO A 49 -8.15 -16.25 -6.73
N ASP A 50 -7.99 -16.18 -8.03
CA ASP A 50 -8.21 -17.26 -9.01
C ASP A 50 -7.08 -17.18 -10.03
N GLU A 51 -7.36 -17.10 -11.32
CA GLU A 51 -6.36 -16.79 -12.35
C GLU A 51 -5.83 -15.36 -12.26
N ARG A 52 -6.59 -14.47 -11.62
CA ARG A 52 -6.19 -13.09 -11.30
C ARG A 52 -6.52 -12.76 -9.85
N LEU A 53 -5.61 -12.00 -9.22
CA LEU A 53 -5.85 -11.32 -7.95
C LEU A 53 -5.85 -9.83 -8.23
N THR A 54 -6.95 -9.15 -7.95
CA THR A 54 -7.03 -7.69 -8.02
C THR A 54 -7.32 -7.13 -6.64
N VAL A 55 -6.52 -6.16 -6.22
CA VAL A 55 -6.71 -5.40 -4.99
C VAL A 55 -6.78 -3.93 -5.36
N HIS A 56 -7.89 -3.29 -5.07
CA HIS A 56 -8.06 -1.85 -5.22
C HIS A 56 -8.19 -1.20 -3.86
N MET A 57 -7.41 -0.19 -3.60
CA MET A 57 -7.39 0.55 -2.34
C MET A 57 -7.64 2.02 -2.61
N GLU A 58 -8.57 2.60 -1.87
CA GLU A 58 -8.81 4.04 -1.85
C GLU A 58 -8.59 4.59 -0.44
N ASN A 59 -8.05 5.79 -0.36
CA ASN A 59 -7.95 6.56 0.88
C ASN A 59 -8.86 7.79 0.75
N HIS A 60 -9.73 7.96 1.72
CA HIS A 60 -10.68 9.06 1.75
C HIS A 60 -10.40 9.96 2.97
N ARG A 61 -10.49 11.27 2.76
CA ARG A 61 -10.42 12.29 3.81
C ARG A 61 -11.55 13.29 3.60
N ASP A 62 -12.32 13.56 4.65
CA ASP A 62 -13.46 14.49 4.59
C ASP A 62 -14.42 14.19 3.43
N GLY A 63 -14.67 12.91 3.17
CA GLY A 63 -15.53 12.44 2.09
C GLY A 63 -14.92 12.49 0.69
N ASN A 64 -13.71 13.02 0.53
CA ASN A 64 -13.02 13.11 -0.75
C ASN A 64 -11.95 12.02 -0.89
N LYS A 65 -11.84 11.45 -2.09
CA LYS A 65 -10.76 10.54 -2.42
C LYS A 65 -9.45 11.32 -2.58
N VAL A 66 -8.46 11.02 -1.71
CA VAL A 66 -7.15 11.68 -1.72
C VAL A 66 -6.05 10.82 -2.34
N PHE A 67 -6.27 9.50 -2.41
CA PHE A 67 -5.32 8.57 -3.01
C PHE A 67 -6.05 7.30 -3.44
N ASP A 68 -5.58 6.68 -4.53
CA ASP A 68 -5.96 5.32 -4.89
C ASP A 68 -4.77 4.53 -5.45
N ALA A 69 -4.84 3.22 -5.31
CA ALA A 69 -3.86 2.29 -5.86
C ALA A 69 -4.54 0.98 -6.26
N THR A 70 -4.12 0.42 -7.37
CA THR A 70 -4.60 -0.89 -7.82
C THR A 70 -3.43 -1.83 -8.04
N LEU A 71 -3.52 -3.01 -7.45
CA LEU A 71 -2.65 -4.15 -7.69
C LEU A 71 -3.43 -5.17 -8.54
N ASP A 72 -2.92 -5.51 -9.70
CA ASP A 72 -3.46 -6.57 -10.56
C ASP A 72 -2.37 -7.61 -10.83
N LEU A 73 -2.59 -8.83 -10.38
CA LEU A 73 -1.66 -9.94 -10.49
C LEU A 73 -2.27 -11.07 -11.29
N GLN A 74 -1.51 -11.61 -12.23
CA GLN A 74 -1.87 -12.81 -12.99
C GLN A 74 -1.14 -14.03 -12.40
N ARG A 75 -1.91 -15.09 -12.15
CA ARG A 75 -1.36 -16.37 -11.71
C ARG A 75 -0.43 -16.96 -12.78
N LYS A 76 0.72 -17.44 -12.33
CA LYS A 76 1.63 -18.23 -13.16
C LYS A 76 1.98 -19.52 -12.43
N PRO A 77 2.16 -20.64 -13.17
CA PRO A 77 2.61 -21.90 -12.55
C PRO A 77 4.01 -21.68 -11.95
N LEU A 78 4.22 -22.22 -10.74
CA LEU A 78 5.52 -22.20 -10.10
C LEU A 78 6.39 -23.30 -10.71
N SER A 79 7.31 -22.93 -11.58
CA SER A 79 8.27 -23.83 -12.22
C SER A 79 9.65 -23.18 -12.28
N GLY A 80 10.70 -23.99 -12.36
CA GLY A 80 12.07 -23.50 -12.49
C GLY A 80 12.26 -22.48 -13.64
N PRO A 81 11.79 -22.78 -14.86
CA PRO A 81 11.86 -21.83 -15.98
C PRO A 81 11.06 -20.55 -15.74
N ALA A 82 9.86 -20.63 -15.14
CA ALA A 82 9.06 -19.46 -14.85
C ALA A 82 9.72 -18.55 -13.82
N LEU A 83 10.33 -19.14 -12.78
CA LEU A 83 11.07 -18.40 -11.76
C LEU A 83 12.35 -17.77 -12.35
N ALA A 84 13.12 -18.52 -13.12
CA ALA A 84 14.30 -17.99 -13.80
C ALA A 84 13.94 -16.84 -14.76
N GLY A 85 12.85 -16.97 -15.52
CA GLY A 85 12.34 -15.90 -16.38
C GLY A 85 11.90 -14.67 -15.62
N ALA A 86 11.25 -14.82 -14.46
CA ALA A 86 10.87 -13.71 -13.61
C ALA A 86 12.09 -12.96 -13.05
N LEU A 87 13.11 -13.68 -12.57
CA LEU A 87 14.36 -13.10 -12.09
C LEU A 87 15.12 -12.37 -13.21
N ALA A 88 15.19 -12.97 -14.40
CA ALA A 88 15.87 -12.39 -15.54
C ALA A 88 15.16 -11.13 -16.09
N SER A 89 13.81 -11.09 -16.03
CA SER A 89 13.05 -9.94 -16.51
C SER A 89 12.99 -8.77 -15.51
N HIS A 90 13.33 -9.01 -14.24
CA HIS A 90 13.28 -7.98 -13.20
C HIS A 90 14.63 -7.84 -12.46
N PRO A 91 15.77 -7.67 -13.18
CA PRO A 91 17.05 -7.49 -12.55
C PRO A 91 17.05 -6.18 -11.74
N PHE A 92 17.69 -6.20 -10.58
CA PHE A 92 17.81 -5.02 -9.70
C PHE A 92 16.47 -4.36 -9.29
N MET A 93 15.38 -5.15 -9.19
CA MET A 93 14.05 -4.64 -8.87
C MET A 93 14.06 -3.77 -7.60
N THR A 94 14.72 -4.21 -6.55
CA THR A 94 14.83 -3.47 -5.28
C THR A 94 15.48 -2.10 -5.48
N GLY A 95 16.58 -2.03 -6.24
CA GLY A 95 17.26 -0.77 -6.53
C GLY A 95 16.38 0.20 -7.34
N LYS A 96 15.67 -0.31 -8.34
CA LYS A 96 14.71 0.49 -9.13
C LYS A 96 13.57 1.03 -8.28
N VAL A 97 13.01 0.21 -7.39
CA VAL A 97 11.94 0.62 -6.49
C VAL A 97 12.43 1.68 -5.51
N LEU A 98 13.60 1.50 -4.89
CA LEU A 98 14.19 2.51 -4.01
C LEU A 98 14.43 3.83 -4.72
N ALA A 99 15.03 3.80 -5.89
CA ALA A 99 15.26 5.01 -6.70
C ALA A 99 13.93 5.71 -7.05
N ALA A 100 12.91 4.96 -7.43
CA ALA A 100 11.59 5.51 -7.74
C ALA A 100 10.93 6.16 -6.51
N ILE A 101 11.01 5.53 -5.33
CA ILE A 101 10.46 6.07 -4.08
C ILE A 101 11.13 7.41 -3.76
N HIS A 102 12.46 7.47 -3.77
CA HIS A 102 13.19 8.71 -3.47
C HIS A 102 12.93 9.81 -4.51
N TRP A 103 12.82 9.43 -5.78
CA TRP A 103 12.49 10.36 -6.85
C TRP A 103 11.09 10.97 -6.67
N GLN A 104 10.09 10.16 -6.30
CA GLN A 104 8.74 10.67 -6.04
C GLN A 104 8.70 11.54 -4.77
N ALA A 105 9.42 11.15 -3.72
CA ALA A 105 9.54 11.96 -2.52
C ALA A 105 10.16 13.33 -2.81
N LEU A 106 11.23 13.37 -3.61
CA LEU A 106 11.86 14.63 -4.05
C LEU A 106 10.88 15.49 -4.85
N LYS A 107 10.13 14.90 -5.78
CA LYS A 107 9.10 15.65 -6.54
C LYS A 107 8.02 16.25 -5.65
N LEU A 108 7.53 15.50 -4.67
CA LEU A 108 6.53 15.99 -3.72
C LEU A 108 7.09 17.13 -2.86
N TRP A 109 8.31 16.98 -2.40
CA TRP A 109 9.00 18.02 -1.64
C TRP A 109 9.18 19.31 -2.46
N LEU A 110 9.63 19.22 -3.71
CA LEU A 110 9.77 20.36 -4.63
C LEU A 110 8.44 21.04 -4.95
N LYS A 111 7.33 20.28 -4.93
CA LYS A 111 5.98 20.83 -5.11
C LYS A 111 5.41 21.47 -3.83
N GLY A 112 6.16 21.49 -2.73
CA GLY A 112 5.69 22.04 -1.46
C GLY A 112 4.61 21.19 -0.78
N SER A 113 4.53 19.89 -1.06
CA SER A 113 3.57 19.01 -0.38
C SER A 113 3.84 19.01 1.13
N PRO A 114 2.79 19.11 1.98
CA PRO A 114 2.96 19.12 3.42
C PRO A 114 3.59 17.81 3.89
N VAL A 115 4.54 17.92 4.83
CA VAL A 115 5.19 16.76 5.47
C VAL A 115 4.56 16.58 6.85
N HIS A 116 4.10 15.36 7.13
CA HIS A 116 3.51 14.97 8.41
C HIS A 116 4.52 14.20 9.24
N ASP A 117 4.78 14.67 10.46
CA ASP A 117 5.65 13.96 11.39
C ASP A 117 4.99 12.65 11.87
N HIS A 118 5.85 11.71 12.27
CA HIS A 118 5.37 10.45 12.83
C HIS A 118 4.66 10.69 14.17
N PRO A 119 3.49 10.08 14.44
CA PRO A 119 2.72 10.28 15.67
C PRO A 119 3.55 10.16 16.95
N ASN A 120 4.43 9.16 17.03
CA ASN A 120 5.30 8.94 18.20
C ASN A 120 6.33 10.06 18.45
N LYS A 121 6.58 10.95 17.48
CA LYS A 121 7.43 12.13 17.70
C LYS A 121 6.68 13.30 18.33
N LEU A 122 5.35 13.32 18.18
CA LEU A 122 4.50 14.37 18.76
C LEU A 122 4.33 14.18 20.27
N ASP A 123 4.45 12.93 20.75
CA ASP A 123 4.30 12.56 22.17
C ASP A 123 5.64 12.56 22.94
N ALA A 124 6.76 12.83 22.29
CA ALA A 124 8.05 12.92 22.95
C ALA A 124 8.15 14.27 23.73
N PRO A 125 8.40 14.26 25.05
CA PRO A 125 8.59 15.49 25.81
C PRO A 125 9.75 16.27 25.22
N LYS A 126 9.52 17.53 24.90
CA LYS A 126 10.57 18.46 24.49
C LYS A 126 11.46 18.71 25.72
N THR A 127 12.60 18.03 25.76
CA THR A 127 13.70 18.32 26.71
C THR A 127 14.46 19.55 26.27
#